data_2aefb502df0aa49820cff1b0078593b0
#
_entry.id   2aefb502df0aa49820cff1b0078593b0
#
_cell.length_a   1.000
_cell.length_b   1.000
_cell.length_c   1.000
_cell.angle_alpha   90.00
_cell.angle_beta   90.00
_cell.angle_gamma   90.00
#
_symmetry.space_group_name_H-M   'P 1'
#
loop_
_entity.id
_entity.type
_entity.pdbx_description
1 polymer ?
#
loop_
_entity_poly.entity_id
_entity_poly.type
_entity_poly.pdbx_seq_one_letter_code
_entity_poly.pdbx_strand_id
1 'polypeptide(L)'
;MNIHVVRPDGSWYSRPDITLVRDADRFCLPDDCTGACAVPARCFRIGKAGKAVEARFALRYLESWAESLLFYGQTAGGALTPYLDCATWVSRDFRSLDLLDADECGRAIRCLGQVSRHVSLRIGDFLILETDSSVPLRRGDVCHNIAIL
;
A
#
# COMPACT_ATOMS: atom_id res chain seq x y z
N MET A 1 -1.92 5.83 12.96
CA MET A 1 -1.93 6.00 11.49
C MET A 1 -2.69 4.85 10.87
N ASN A 2 -3.48 5.11 9.84
CA ASN A 2 -4.17 4.08 9.07
C ASN A 2 -3.51 3.91 7.71
N ILE A 3 -3.47 2.67 7.22
CA ILE A 3 -2.95 2.35 5.89
C ILE A 3 -4.08 1.71 5.11
N HIS A 4 -4.66 2.44 4.17
CA HIS A 4 -5.76 1.96 3.33
C HIS A 4 -5.20 1.47 2.01
N VAL A 5 -5.47 0.22 1.66
CA VAL A 5 -4.96 -0.41 0.44
C VAL A 5 -6.11 -0.68 -0.52
N VAL A 6 -5.98 -0.22 -1.76
CA VAL A 6 -6.96 -0.47 -2.83
C VAL A 6 -6.33 -1.40 -3.86
N ARG A 7 -7.01 -2.50 -4.15
CA ARG A 7 -6.60 -3.48 -5.16
C ARG A 7 -7.03 -3.05 -6.57
N PRO A 8 -6.45 -3.66 -7.61
CA PRO A 8 -6.83 -3.36 -9.00
C PRO A 8 -8.31 -3.57 -9.31
N ASP A 9 -8.98 -4.52 -8.65
CA ASP A 9 -10.41 -4.79 -8.81
C ASP A 9 -11.33 -3.77 -8.10
N GLY A 10 -10.75 -2.79 -7.39
CA GLY A 10 -11.48 -1.77 -6.64
C GLY A 10 -11.84 -2.19 -5.21
N SER A 11 -11.65 -3.43 -4.81
CA SER A 11 -11.78 -3.81 -3.40
C SER A 11 -10.70 -3.14 -2.56
N TRP A 12 -11.00 -2.89 -1.29
CA TRP A 12 -10.04 -2.24 -0.40
C TRP A 12 -10.14 -2.78 1.02
N TYR A 13 -9.04 -2.61 1.76
CA TYR A 13 -8.92 -3.01 3.16
C TYR A 13 -7.90 -2.11 3.86
N SER A 14 -7.79 -2.22 5.17
CA SER A 14 -6.80 -1.46 5.93
C SER A 14 -5.78 -2.37 6.58
N ARG A 15 -4.52 -1.97 6.56
CA ARG A 15 -3.42 -2.61 7.29
C ARG A 15 -3.14 -1.86 8.59
N PRO A 16 -2.81 -2.55 9.68
CA PRO A 16 -2.32 -1.90 10.90
C PRO A 16 -0.96 -1.20 10.62
N ASP A 17 -0.69 -0.13 11.34
CA ASP A 17 0.57 0.61 11.21
C ASP A 17 1.80 -0.20 11.60
N ILE A 18 1.65 -1.24 12.42
CA ILE A 18 2.73 -2.19 12.75
C ILE A 18 3.28 -2.92 11.51
N THR A 19 2.52 -2.98 10.44
CA THR A 19 3.00 -3.57 9.18
C THR A 19 3.98 -2.67 8.43
N LEU A 20 4.03 -1.37 8.77
CA LEU A 20 4.80 -0.38 8.05
C LEU A 20 6.29 -0.47 8.36
N VAL A 21 7.09 -0.45 7.31
CA VAL A 21 8.52 -0.29 7.39
C VAL A 21 9.04 0.62 6.28
N ARG A 22 10.08 1.42 6.57
CA ARG A 22 10.64 2.38 5.61
C ARG A 22 12.06 2.04 5.16
N ASP A 23 12.84 1.33 5.98
CA ASP A 23 14.25 1.02 5.71
C ASP A 23 14.54 -0.46 5.94
N ALA A 24 13.62 -1.34 5.59
CA ALA A 24 13.85 -2.76 5.74
C ALA A 24 14.73 -3.30 4.62
N ASP A 25 15.71 -4.10 5.01
CA ASP A 25 16.50 -4.93 4.12
C ASP A 25 16.03 -6.41 4.17
N ARG A 26 15.05 -6.69 4.99
CA ARG A 26 14.53 -8.06 5.20
C ARG A 26 13.03 -8.05 5.49
N PHE A 27 12.37 -9.12 5.08
CA PHE A 27 11.00 -9.47 5.43
C PHE A 27 10.99 -10.89 6.00
N CYS A 28 10.57 -11.02 7.26
CA CYS A 28 10.52 -12.32 7.94
C CYS A 28 9.17 -12.98 7.71
N LEU A 29 9.19 -14.11 7.04
CA LEU A 29 8.00 -14.89 6.76
C LEU A 29 7.71 -15.82 7.95
N PRO A 30 6.50 -15.81 8.53
CA PRO A 30 6.13 -16.74 9.60
C PRO A 30 6.26 -18.19 9.20
N ASP A 31 6.49 -19.08 10.18
CA ASP A 31 6.75 -20.51 9.94
C ASP A 31 5.55 -21.25 9.31
N ASP A 32 4.34 -20.76 9.54
CA ASP A 32 3.10 -21.30 8.95
C ASP A 32 2.86 -20.84 7.51
N CYS A 33 3.68 -19.94 7.01
CA CYS A 33 3.64 -19.51 5.62
C CYS A 33 4.57 -20.35 4.75
N THR A 34 4.04 -20.87 3.66
CA THR A 34 4.78 -21.67 2.67
C THR A 34 5.46 -20.81 1.60
N GLY A 35 5.07 -19.56 1.48
CA GLY A 35 5.60 -18.60 0.52
C GLY A 35 5.02 -17.22 0.76
N ALA A 36 5.35 -16.32 -0.15
CA ALA A 36 4.84 -14.95 -0.13
C ALA A 36 4.63 -14.45 -1.57
N CYS A 37 3.95 -13.33 -1.70
CA CYS A 37 4.02 -12.54 -2.92
C CYS A 37 4.25 -11.07 -2.58
N ALA A 38 4.91 -10.37 -3.50
CA ALA A 38 5.12 -8.93 -3.43
C ALA A 38 4.33 -8.24 -4.53
N VAL A 39 3.60 -7.21 -4.17
CA VAL A 39 2.80 -6.40 -5.08
C VAL A 39 3.35 -4.97 -5.10
N PRO A 40 3.92 -4.53 -6.22
CA PRO A 40 4.29 -3.13 -6.38
C PRO A 40 3.06 -2.23 -6.26
N ALA A 41 3.23 -1.09 -5.61
CA ALA A 41 2.14 -0.17 -5.33
C ALA A 41 2.63 1.27 -5.30
N ARG A 42 1.69 2.21 -5.28
CA ARG A 42 1.96 3.62 -5.01
C ARG A 42 1.31 4.05 -3.71
N CYS A 43 2.09 4.65 -2.85
CA CYS A 43 1.64 5.18 -1.58
C CYS A 43 1.39 6.67 -1.69
N PHE A 44 0.19 7.11 -1.37
CA PHE A 44 -0.18 8.51 -1.26
C PHE A 44 -0.32 8.89 0.21
N ARG A 45 0.32 9.98 0.59
CA ARG A 45 0.20 10.52 1.95
C ARG A 45 -0.99 11.47 2.02
N ILE A 46 -1.83 11.28 3.02
CA ILE A 46 -2.96 12.17 3.29
C ILE A 46 -2.47 13.41 4.02
N GLY A 47 -2.66 14.56 3.41
CA GLY A 47 -2.25 15.87 3.96
C GLY A 47 -3.39 16.67 4.58
N LYS A 48 -4.64 16.22 4.40
CA LYS A 48 -5.83 16.89 4.93
C LYS A 48 -6.84 15.87 5.43
N ALA A 49 -7.37 16.08 6.62
CA ALA A 49 -8.42 15.24 7.18
C ALA A 49 -9.76 15.46 6.47
N GLY A 50 -10.54 14.38 6.30
CA GLY A 50 -11.86 14.47 5.69
C GLY A 50 -12.60 13.15 5.62
N LYS A 51 -13.85 13.24 5.24
CA LYS A 51 -14.74 12.11 5.00
C LYS A 51 -15.66 12.42 3.83
N ALA A 52 -16.07 11.41 3.08
CA ALA A 52 -16.93 11.54 1.90
C ALA A 52 -16.42 12.61 0.91
N VAL A 53 -15.14 12.55 0.57
CA VAL A 53 -14.45 13.53 -0.26
C VAL A 53 -14.95 13.41 -1.71
N GLU A 54 -15.47 14.50 -2.25
CA GLU A 54 -15.90 14.57 -3.65
C GLU A 54 -14.68 14.59 -4.59
N ALA A 55 -14.84 13.99 -5.77
CA ALA A 55 -13.77 13.88 -6.77
C ALA A 55 -13.09 15.22 -7.10
N ARG A 56 -13.88 16.28 -7.26
CA ARG A 56 -13.37 17.63 -7.57
C ARG A 56 -12.43 18.22 -6.51
N PHE A 57 -12.46 17.71 -5.29
CA PHE A 57 -11.63 18.16 -4.19
C PHE A 57 -10.53 17.16 -3.81
N ALA A 58 -10.54 15.96 -4.37
CA ALA A 58 -9.71 14.84 -3.91
C ALA A 58 -8.21 15.17 -3.88
N LEU A 59 -7.67 15.83 -4.89
CA LEU A 59 -6.25 16.18 -4.95
C LEU A 59 -5.81 17.10 -3.81
N ARG A 60 -6.71 17.86 -3.22
CA ARG A 60 -6.40 18.73 -2.07
C ARG A 60 -6.14 17.95 -0.78
N TYR A 61 -6.52 16.67 -0.75
CA TYR A 61 -6.33 15.79 0.40
C TYR A 61 -5.06 14.97 0.31
N LEU A 62 -4.46 14.87 -0.88
CA LEU A 62 -3.20 14.18 -1.12
C LEU A 62 -2.04 15.17 -1.01
N GLU A 63 -1.02 14.83 -0.23
CA GLU A 63 0.16 15.68 -0.04
C GLU A 63 1.26 15.34 -1.05
N SER A 64 1.57 14.05 -1.18
CA SER A 64 2.68 13.54 -1.95
C SER A 64 2.51 12.05 -2.20
N TRP A 65 3.37 11.47 -3.02
CA TRP A 65 3.35 10.03 -3.29
C TRP A 65 4.76 9.43 -3.27
N ALA A 66 4.84 8.14 -3.00
CA ALA A 66 6.09 7.38 -3.00
C ALA A 66 5.87 5.98 -3.57
N GLU A 67 6.95 5.35 -4.00
CA GLU A 67 6.95 3.93 -4.35
C GLU A 67 6.66 3.08 -3.10
N SER A 68 5.93 2.01 -3.28
CA SER A 68 5.57 1.08 -2.22
C SER A 68 5.64 -0.37 -2.71
N LEU A 69 5.87 -1.28 -1.79
CA LEU A 69 5.87 -2.71 -2.04
C LEU A 69 5.08 -3.38 -0.92
N LEU A 70 4.06 -4.14 -1.28
CA LEU A 70 3.21 -4.83 -0.33
C LEU A 70 3.51 -6.32 -0.35
N PHE A 71 3.82 -6.90 0.81
CA PHE A 71 4.00 -8.33 0.96
C PHE A 71 2.72 -8.99 1.48
N TYR A 72 2.43 -10.17 0.95
CA TYR A 72 1.37 -11.07 1.40
C TYR A 72 2.02 -12.41 1.71
N GLY A 73 1.84 -12.91 2.93
CA GLY A 73 2.23 -14.27 3.26
C GLY A 73 1.20 -15.26 2.73
N GLN A 74 1.65 -16.41 2.26
CA GLN A 74 0.79 -17.49 1.77
C GLN A 74 0.83 -18.65 2.73
N THR A 75 -0.31 -18.99 3.32
CA THR A 75 -0.44 -20.17 4.21
C THR A 75 -0.50 -21.46 3.41
N ALA A 76 -0.34 -22.61 4.08
CA ALA A 76 -0.40 -23.92 3.45
C ALA A 76 -1.74 -24.20 2.73
N GLY A 77 -2.84 -23.59 3.18
CA GLY A 77 -4.15 -23.63 2.51
C GLY A 77 -4.30 -22.71 1.30
N GLY A 78 -3.24 -21.99 0.92
CA GLY A 78 -3.25 -21.05 -0.21
C GLY A 78 -3.84 -19.67 0.10
N ALA A 79 -4.32 -19.42 1.31
CA ALA A 79 -4.82 -18.12 1.70
C ALA A 79 -3.68 -17.10 1.84
N LEU A 80 -3.93 -15.87 1.38
CA LEU A 80 -3.00 -14.76 1.52
C LEU A 80 -3.31 -13.95 2.77
N THR A 81 -2.29 -13.62 3.54
CA THR A 81 -2.41 -12.73 4.71
C THR A 81 -1.62 -11.44 4.53
N PRO A 82 -2.27 -10.28 4.67
CA PRO A 82 -1.62 -8.98 4.53
C PRO A 82 -1.13 -8.39 5.87
N TYR A 83 -1.43 -9.05 7.00
CA TYR A 83 -1.28 -8.46 8.34
C TYR A 83 0.00 -8.89 9.05
N LEU A 84 1.08 -9.02 8.29
CA LEU A 84 2.38 -9.42 8.83
C LEU A 84 3.21 -8.18 9.19
N ASP A 85 4.04 -8.29 10.20
CA ASP A 85 5.01 -7.27 10.54
C ASP A 85 5.93 -6.99 9.35
N CYS A 86 6.24 -5.74 9.10
CA CYS A 86 7.09 -5.30 7.98
C CYS A 86 6.56 -5.66 6.58
N ALA A 87 5.29 -5.97 6.44
CA ALA A 87 4.69 -6.35 5.16
C ALA A 87 4.31 -5.16 4.26
N THR A 88 4.43 -3.93 4.76
CA THR A 88 4.14 -2.71 4.01
C THR A 88 5.40 -1.87 3.93
N TRP A 89 6.11 -1.96 2.81
CA TRP A 89 7.29 -1.14 2.56
C TRP A 89 6.88 0.14 1.81
N VAL A 90 7.35 1.29 2.29
CA VAL A 90 7.14 2.59 1.65
C VAL A 90 8.48 3.32 1.57
N SER A 91 8.82 3.78 0.37
CA SER A 91 10.01 4.59 0.16
C SER A 91 9.95 5.89 0.96
N ARG A 92 11.11 6.37 1.41
CA ARG A 92 11.23 7.71 2.01
C ARG A 92 11.23 8.83 0.98
N ASP A 93 11.41 8.51 -0.30
CA ASP A 93 11.45 9.47 -1.39
C ASP A 93 10.04 9.84 -1.84
N PHE A 94 9.40 10.71 -1.07
CA PHE A 94 8.08 11.26 -1.42
C PHE A 94 8.23 12.36 -2.46
N ARG A 95 7.42 12.28 -3.50
CA ARG A 95 7.44 13.13 -4.69
C ARG A 95 6.17 13.95 -4.80
N SER A 96 6.27 15.07 -5.55
CA SER A 96 5.13 15.91 -5.88
C SER A 96 4.10 15.16 -6.74
N LEU A 97 2.82 15.46 -6.52
CA LEU A 97 1.72 14.94 -7.34
C LEU A 97 1.82 15.35 -8.83
N ASP A 98 2.51 16.44 -9.11
CA ASP A 98 2.72 16.93 -10.49
C ASP A 98 3.54 15.97 -11.36
N LEU A 99 4.24 15.00 -10.74
CA LEU A 99 5.01 13.98 -11.43
C LEU A 99 4.18 12.74 -11.82
N LEU A 100 2.91 12.71 -11.47
CA LEU A 100 1.98 11.65 -11.87
C LEU A 100 1.37 11.94 -13.24
N ASP A 101 1.14 10.88 -14.02
CA ASP A 101 0.36 11.01 -15.24
C ASP A 101 -1.15 11.15 -14.95
N ALA A 102 -1.94 11.45 -15.99
CA ALA A 102 -3.37 11.68 -15.85
C ALA A 102 -4.13 10.43 -15.38
N ASP A 103 -3.72 9.24 -15.79
CA ASP A 103 -4.36 7.97 -15.41
C ASP A 103 -4.11 7.65 -13.94
N GLU A 104 -2.89 7.85 -13.47
CA GLU A 104 -2.53 7.66 -12.07
C GLU A 104 -3.26 8.66 -11.16
N CYS A 105 -3.31 9.92 -11.56
CA CYS A 105 -4.09 10.94 -10.85
C CYS A 105 -5.58 10.59 -10.80
N GLY A 106 -6.15 10.18 -11.91
CA GLY A 106 -7.55 9.77 -12.01
C GLY A 106 -7.87 8.58 -11.11
N ARG A 107 -6.99 7.59 -11.04
CA ARG A 107 -7.13 6.45 -10.14
C ARG A 107 -7.05 6.88 -8.67
N ALA A 108 -6.10 7.72 -8.32
CA ALA A 108 -5.97 8.22 -6.95
C ALA A 108 -7.22 8.98 -6.50
N ILE A 109 -7.79 9.82 -7.36
CA ILE A 109 -9.04 10.56 -7.10
C ILE A 109 -10.20 9.60 -6.82
N ARG A 110 -10.40 8.59 -7.68
CA ARG A 110 -11.47 7.61 -7.53
C ARG A 110 -11.32 6.79 -6.26
N CYS A 111 -10.11 6.30 -5.98
CA CYS A 111 -9.83 5.48 -4.81
C CYS A 111 -9.98 6.27 -3.51
N LEU A 112 -9.50 7.50 -3.47
CA LEU A 112 -9.69 8.37 -2.31
C LEU A 112 -11.18 8.61 -2.03
N GLY A 113 -11.96 8.92 -3.05
CA GLY A 113 -13.40 9.11 -2.94
C GLY A 113 -14.09 7.86 -2.40
N GLN A 114 -13.74 6.69 -2.93
CA GLN A 114 -14.30 5.41 -2.50
C GLN A 114 -14.02 5.12 -1.03
N VAL A 115 -12.76 5.17 -0.61
CA VAL A 115 -12.35 4.87 0.76
C VAL A 115 -12.95 5.87 1.75
N SER A 116 -12.91 7.16 1.42
CA SER A 116 -13.38 8.22 2.30
C SER A 116 -14.91 8.21 2.54
N ARG A 117 -15.67 7.53 1.71
CA ARG A 117 -17.12 7.32 1.96
C ARG A 117 -17.38 6.48 3.21
N HIS A 118 -16.48 5.54 3.47
CA HIS A 118 -16.63 4.57 4.55
C HIS A 118 -15.87 4.93 5.81
N VAL A 119 -14.68 5.49 5.67
CA VAL A 119 -13.80 5.83 6.79
C VAL A 119 -13.37 7.29 6.72
N SER A 120 -13.12 7.89 7.89
CA SER A 120 -12.54 9.21 7.98
C SER A 120 -11.03 9.13 7.73
N LEU A 121 -10.56 9.96 6.81
CA LEU A 121 -9.13 10.13 6.54
C LEU A 121 -8.53 11.08 7.56
N ARG A 122 -7.32 10.78 8.02
CA ARG A 122 -6.55 11.61 8.94
C ARG A 122 -5.25 12.06 8.30
N ILE A 123 -4.74 13.20 8.72
CA ILE A 123 -3.42 13.67 8.30
C ILE A 123 -2.36 12.63 8.69
N GLY A 124 -1.53 12.25 7.72
CA GLY A 124 -0.50 11.24 7.90
C GLY A 124 -0.95 9.80 7.61
N ASP A 125 -2.24 9.55 7.36
CA ASP A 125 -2.70 8.27 6.84
C ASP A 125 -2.12 8.02 5.45
N PHE A 126 -2.03 6.76 5.05
CA PHE A 126 -1.62 6.35 3.71
C PHE A 126 -2.80 5.76 2.93
N LEU A 127 -2.88 6.14 1.68
CA LEU A 127 -3.69 5.48 0.66
C LEU A 127 -2.73 4.79 -0.31
N ILE A 128 -2.75 3.47 -0.34
CA ILE A 128 -1.85 2.68 -1.18
C ILE A 128 -2.65 2.01 -2.29
N LEU A 129 -2.22 2.22 -3.53
CA LEU A 129 -2.85 1.67 -4.71
C LEU A 129 -1.98 0.57 -5.30
N GLU A 130 -2.46 -0.68 -5.26
CA GLU A 130 -1.77 -1.81 -5.87
C GLU A 130 -1.77 -1.74 -7.39
N THR A 131 -0.69 -2.22 -8.00
CA THR A 131 -0.64 -2.50 -9.43
C THR A 131 -1.18 -3.90 -9.74
N ASP A 132 -1.37 -4.23 -11.02
CA ASP A 132 -1.77 -5.57 -11.46
C ASP A 132 -0.63 -6.61 -11.36
N SER A 133 0.59 -6.16 -11.07
CA SER A 133 1.76 -7.03 -10.99
C SER A 133 1.85 -7.72 -9.64
N SER A 134 2.29 -8.97 -9.64
CA SER A 134 2.57 -9.75 -8.44
C SER A 134 3.78 -10.64 -8.68
N VAL A 135 4.70 -10.65 -7.74
CA VAL A 135 5.92 -11.46 -7.80
C VAL A 135 5.86 -12.54 -6.73
N PRO A 136 5.79 -13.84 -7.08
CA PRO A 136 5.86 -14.91 -6.11
C PRO A 136 7.25 -14.99 -5.48
N LEU A 137 7.32 -15.22 -4.18
CA LEU A 137 8.55 -15.23 -3.40
C LEU A 137 8.60 -16.45 -2.49
N ARG A 138 9.82 -16.91 -2.23
CA ARG A 138 10.13 -18.00 -1.29
C ARG A 138 11.18 -17.52 -0.30
N ARG A 139 11.32 -18.21 0.82
CA ARG A 139 12.45 -18.00 1.72
C ARG A 139 13.77 -18.12 0.96
N GLY A 140 14.68 -17.19 1.19
CA GLY A 140 15.96 -17.10 0.51
C GLY A 140 15.96 -16.19 -0.73
N ASP A 141 14.79 -15.81 -1.25
CA ASP A 141 14.69 -14.87 -2.37
C ASP A 141 15.03 -13.45 -1.92
N VAL A 142 15.38 -12.61 -2.90
CA VAL A 142 15.59 -11.17 -2.70
C VAL A 142 14.68 -10.41 -3.66
N CYS A 143 13.91 -9.47 -3.13
CA CYS A 143 13.02 -8.61 -3.89
C CYS A 143 13.28 -7.14 -3.53
N HIS A 144 13.65 -6.30 -4.52
CA HIS A 144 13.99 -4.89 -4.30
C HIS A 144 14.99 -4.67 -3.15
N ASN A 145 16.05 -5.49 -3.08
CA ASN A 145 17.06 -5.50 -2.02
C ASN A 145 16.54 -5.92 -0.63
N ILE A 146 15.33 -6.46 -0.56
CA ILE A 146 14.74 -7.00 0.67
C ILE A 146 14.89 -8.52 0.66
N ALA A 147 15.60 -9.07 1.63
CA ALA A 147 15.77 -10.51 1.80
C ALA A 147 14.52 -11.13 2.44
N ILE A 148 14.04 -12.23 1.88
CA ILE A 148 12.93 -13.02 2.42
C ILE A 148 13.50 -14.11 3.33
N LEU A 149 13.29 -13.98 4.61
CA LEU A 149 13.82 -14.89 5.63
C LEU A 149 12.77 -15.86 6.15
#